data_265e4df15c5380ae8841665f2110858b
#
_entry.id   265e4df15c5380ae8841665f2110858b
#
_cell.length_a   1.000
_cell.length_b   1.000
_cell.length_c   1.000
_cell.angle_alpha   90.00
_cell.angle_beta   90.00
_cell.angle_gamma   90.00
#
_symmetry.space_group_name_H-M   'P 1'
#
loop_
_entity.id
_entity.type
_entity.pdbx_description
1 polymer ?
#
loop_
_entity_poly.entity_id
_entity_poly.type
_entity_poly.pdbx_seq_one_letter_code
_entity_poly.pdbx_strand_id
1 'polypeptide(L)'
;MTNFRWTVVAMLFAATTVNYLDRQVLSLTWDEFIKPEFHWNESHYGTITSFFSIFYAISMLFAGRFVEWMGTKKGYLWSIGVWSVGACLHAVCGVATEAYVGLGSAAELAAATGDVAVVIATVSMWSFLVARGVLALGEAGNFPAAIKATAEYFPKKDRAYATSIFNAGASIGALFAPLTIPPLAKYFGWEMAFLIIGVLGFIWMGFWVFLYDDPKKSKHVNKAELEYIEQDKHELTEEENKKVAEKVSLNKCFSFKQTWAFVAGKFMTDGVWWFFLFWTPSYLNTQFNIKTSEGLGMALIFTLYLIVTVLSIYGGKLPTLIINKSGLNPYAARMRSMLIFAFFPLLVLLAQPLGMHFDYLGRNAAWIPVILISIGCAAHQAWSANLFSTIGDMLPQGAIATVTGIGGMAGGIGSMLLQKGAGNLFHYAGETNMTFMGFEGKPAGYFIIFCICAFAYLIGWAIMKSLVPKYKVVTL
;
A
#
# COMPACT_ATOMS: atom_id res chain seq x y z
N MET A 1 4.25 27.72 24.66
CA MET A 1 4.42 26.83 23.47
C MET A 1 3.25 26.99 22.54
N THR A 2 3.50 27.25 21.26
CA THR A 2 2.45 27.40 20.22
C THR A 2 1.85 26.07 19.79
N ASN A 3 2.53 24.96 20.03
CA ASN A 3 2.12 23.59 19.61
C ASN A 3 1.90 23.41 18.10
N PHE A 4 2.51 24.26 17.30
CA PHE A 4 2.36 24.25 15.83
C PHE A 4 2.83 22.94 15.17
N ARG A 5 3.76 22.22 15.80
CA ARG A 5 4.20 20.89 15.38
C ARG A 5 3.04 19.91 15.15
N TRP A 6 1.93 20.03 15.91
CA TRP A 6 0.76 19.18 15.71
C TRP A 6 -0.06 19.56 14.48
N THR A 7 -0.04 20.85 14.09
CA THR A 7 -0.59 21.27 12.79
C THR A 7 0.19 20.62 11.64
N VAL A 8 1.51 20.55 11.76
CA VAL A 8 2.33 19.85 10.76
C VAL A 8 1.95 18.36 10.71
N VAL A 9 1.80 17.67 11.85
CA VAL A 9 1.35 16.26 11.87
C VAL A 9 -0.04 16.10 11.25
N ALA A 10 -0.96 17.01 11.51
CA ALA A 10 -2.29 16.97 10.89
C ALA A 10 -2.20 17.10 9.36
N MET A 11 -1.28 17.92 8.85
CA MET A 11 -1.02 18.02 7.41
C MET A 11 -0.41 16.73 6.86
N LEU A 12 0.55 16.10 7.55
CA LEU A 12 1.12 14.81 7.15
C LEU A 12 0.05 13.71 7.15
N PHE A 13 -0.84 13.71 8.14
CA PHE A 13 -1.99 12.81 8.20
C PHE A 13 -2.92 13.00 7.00
N ALA A 14 -3.28 14.25 6.67
CA ALA A 14 -4.13 14.55 5.52
C ALA A 14 -3.48 14.12 4.20
N ALA A 15 -2.18 14.39 4.00
CA ALA A 15 -1.45 13.94 2.82
C ALA A 15 -1.47 12.42 2.68
N THR A 16 -1.23 11.69 3.78
CA THR A 16 -1.25 10.21 3.77
C THR A 16 -2.66 9.68 3.52
N THR A 17 -3.69 10.35 4.04
CA THR A 17 -5.10 10.01 3.77
C THR A 17 -5.42 10.14 2.29
N VAL A 18 -5.09 11.28 1.67
CA VAL A 18 -5.33 11.50 0.23
C VAL A 18 -4.53 10.50 -0.62
N ASN A 19 -3.28 10.22 -0.25
CA ASN A 19 -2.44 9.23 -0.94
C ASN A 19 -3.09 7.84 -0.99
N TYR A 20 -3.67 7.39 0.13
CA TYR A 20 -4.34 6.08 0.19
C TYR A 20 -5.74 6.08 -0.46
N LEU A 21 -6.44 7.21 -0.47
CA LEU A 21 -7.64 7.38 -1.29
C LEU A 21 -7.32 7.21 -2.77
N ASP A 22 -6.31 7.94 -3.26
CA ASP A 22 -5.89 7.92 -4.66
C ASP A 22 -5.48 6.52 -5.14
N ARG A 23 -4.73 5.81 -4.31
CA ARG A 23 -4.30 4.44 -4.60
C ARG A 23 -5.45 3.48 -4.88
N GLN A 24 -6.60 3.70 -4.26
CA GLN A 24 -7.77 2.84 -4.40
C GLN A 24 -8.73 3.24 -5.52
N VAL A 25 -8.57 4.42 -6.13
CA VAL A 25 -9.52 4.87 -7.17
C VAL A 25 -9.66 3.83 -8.28
N LEU A 26 -8.55 3.34 -8.81
CA LEU A 26 -8.60 2.34 -9.88
C LEU A 26 -9.24 1.02 -9.42
N SER A 27 -8.89 0.50 -8.25
CA SER A 27 -9.43 -0.79 -7.78
C SER A 27 -10.94 -0.78 -7.53
N LEU A 28 -11.46 0.37 -7.14
CA LEU A 28 -12.89 0.57 -6.86
C LEU A 28 -13.71 0.94 -8.09
N THR A 29 -13.06 1.32 -9.21
CA THR A 29 -13.75 1.80 -10.42
C THR A 29 -13.54 0.90 -11.63
N TRP A 30 -12.46 0.10 -11.69
CA TRP A 30 -12.09 -0.58 -12.92
C TRP A 30 -13.11 -1.62 -13.40
N ASP A 31 -13.61 -2.48 -12.50
CA ASP A 31 -14.44 -3.64 -12.91
C ASP A 31 -15.87 -3.22 -13.30
N GLU A 32 -16.39 -2.19 -12.65
CA GLU A 32 -17.75 -1.71 -12.87
C GLU A 32 -17.85 -0.65 -13.98
N PHE A 33 -16.89 0.28 -14.05
CA PHE A 33 -16.97 1.46 -14.92
C PHE A 33 -15.98 1.42 -16.08
N ILE A 34 -14.69 1.17 -15.81
CA ILE A 34 -13.61 1.30 -16.79
C ILE A 34 -13.54 0.09 -17.73
N LYS A 35 -13.71 -1.12 -17.20
CA LYS A 35 -13.66 -2.37 -17.95
C LYS A 35 -14.69 -2.45 -19.09
N PRO A 36 -15.97 -2.09 -18.90
CA PRO A 36 -16.94 -2.08 -19.98
C PRO A 36 -16.62 -1.06 -21.07
N GLU A 37 -16.10 0.12 -20.69
CA GLU A 37 -15.78 1.21 -21.61
C GLU A 37 -14.61 0.85 -22.53
N PHE A 38 -13.54 0.28 -21.98
CA PHE A 38 -12.31 -0.02 -22.73
C PHE A 38 -12.15 -1.48 -23.11
N HIS A 39 -13.16 -2.32 -22.95
CA HIS A 39 -13.11 -3.76 -23.22
C HIS A 39 -11.95 -4.48 -22.49
N TRP A 40 -11.64 -4.04 -21.27
CA TRP A 40 -10.57 -4.67 -20.50
C TRP A 40 -10.97 -6.05 -20.00
N ASN A 41 -9.97 -6.90 -19.87
CA ASN A 41 -10.05 -8.13 -19.12
C ASN A 41 -9.12 -8.10 -17.90
N GLU A 42 -9.13 -9.15 -17.13
CA GLU A 42 -8.35 -9.28 -15.90
C GLU A 42 -6.83 -9.21 -16.16
N SER A 43 -6.37 -9.65 -17.36
CA SER A 43 -4.95 -9.56 -17.74
C SER A 43 -4.49 -8.12 -17.96
N HIS A 44 -5.35 -7.24 -18.53
CA HIS A 44 -5.06 -5.82 -18.68
C HIS A 44 -4.92 -5.16 -17.30
N TYR A 45 -5.90 -5.37 -16.41
CA TYR A 45 -5.85 -4.84 -15.05
C TYR A 45 -4.66 -5.37 -14.24
N GLY A 46 -4.37 -6.68 -14.32
CA GLY A 46 -3.20 -7.30 -13.71
C GLY A 46 -1.89 -6.71 -14.23
N THR A 47 -1.82 -6.33 -15.52
CA THR A 47 -0.66 -5.64 -16.08
C THR A 47 -0.47 -4.26 -15.48
N ILE A 48 -1.54 -3.47 -15.38
CA ILE A 48 -1.51 -2.11 -14.83
C ILE A 48 -1.11 -2.13 -13.35
N THR A 49 -1.68 -3.01 -12.54
CA THR A 49 -1.37 -3.13 -11.10
C THR A 49 0.02 -3.69 -10.85
N SER A 50 0.48 -4.62 -11.70
CA SER A 50 1.84 -5.16 -11.64
C SER A 50 2.89 -4.10 -11.98
N PHE A 51 2.66 -3.31 -13.03
CA PHE A 51 3.52 -2.20 -13.42
C PHE A 51 3.61 -1.14 -12.32
N PHE A 52 2.47 -0.78 -11.72
CA PHE A 52 2.45 0.14 -10.57
C PHE A 52 3.32 -0.39 -9.43
N SER A 53 3.20 -1.68 -9.09
CA SER A 53 3.95 -2.28 -7.97
C SER A 53 5.45 -2.19 -8.17
N ILE A 54 5.96 -2.54 -9.36
CA ILE A 54 7.40 -2.49 -9.62
C ILE A 54 7.91 -1.05 -9.77
N PHE A 55 7.13 -0.18 -10.42
CA PHE A 55 7.51 1.22 -10.61
C PHE A 55 7.57 1.97 -9.28
N TYR A 56 6.60 1.72 -8.40
CA TYR A 56 6.57 2.24 -7.04
C TYR A 56 7.78 1.75 -6.22
N ALA A 57 8.10 0.45 -6.29
CA ALA A 57 9.24 -0.13 -5.59
C ALA A 57 10.58 0.46 -6.04
N ILE A 58 10.78 0.65 -7.35
CA ILE A 58 11.96 1.32 -7.89
C ILE A 58 12.01 2.77 -7.43
N SER A 59 10.90 3.48 -7.51
CA SER A 59 10.80 4.89 -7.10
C SER A 59 11.14 5.09 -5.62
N MET A 60 10.74 4.17 -4.74
CA MET A 60 11.08 4.20 -3.31
C MET A 60 12.59 4.17 -3.04
N LEU A 61 13.41 3.52 -3.87
CA LEU A 61 14.87 3.51 -3.71
C LEU A 61 15.49 4.90 -3.82
N PHE A 62 14.88 5.75 -4.63
CA PHE A 62 15.38 7.09 -4.92
C PHE A 62 14.66 8.19 -4.14
N ALA A 63 13.43 7.96 -3.76
CA ALA A 63 12.55 8.97 -3.14
C ALA A 63 13.15 9.60 -1.88
N GLY A 64 13.76 8.80 -1.00
CA GLY A 64 14.42 9.30 0.20
C GLY A 64 15.57 10.26 -0.11
N ARG A 65 16.45 9.89 -1.06
CA ARG A 65 17.56 10.73 -1.51
C ARG A 65 17.07 12.01 -2.19
N PHE A 66 16.01 11.90 -2.97
CA PHE A 66 15.37 13.05 -3.63
C PHE A 66 14.86 14.07 -2.60
N VAL A 67 14.15 13.60 -1.56
CA VAL A 67 13.65 14.47 -0.48
C VAL A 67 14.81 15.05 0.36
N GLU A 68 15.89 14.30 0.57
CA GLU A 68 17.10 14.81 1.24
C GLU A 68 17.75 15.94 0.42
N TRP A 69 17.89 15.75 -0.89
CA TRP A 69 18.52 16.71 -1.82
C TRP A 69 17.69 17.99 -2.00
N MET A 70 16.38 17.87 -2.20
CA MET A 70 15.48 19.02 -2.40
C MET A 70 15.16 19.77 -1.11
N GLY A 71 15.38 19.16 0.06
CA GLY A 71 14.85 19.60 1.35
C GLY A 71 13.38 19.26 1.53
N THR A 72 12.94 19.19 2.79
CA THR A 72 11.60 18.67 3.15
C THR A 72 10.45 19.42 2.49
N LYS A 73 10.46 20.76 2.54
CA LYS A 73 9.38 21.59 1.96
C LYS A 73 9.20 21.33 0.47
N LYS A 74 10.29 21.49 -0.30
CA LYS A 74 10.26 21.37 -1.76
C LYS A 74 10.11 19.90 -2.20
N GLY A 75 10.83 18.97 -1.57
CA GLY A 75 10.77 17.56 -1.89
C GLY A 75 9.36 16.98 -1.71
N TYR A 76 8.65 17.40 -0.66
CA TYR A 76 7.27 16.98 -0.45
C TYR A 76 6.31 17.62 -1.48
N LEU A 77 6.45 18.90 -1.77
CA LEU A 77 5.65 19.57 -2.81
C LEU A 77 5.81 18.89 -4.17
N TRP A 78 7.03 18.58 -4.58
CA TRP A 78 7.28 17.86 -5.83
C TRP A 78 6.65 16.46 -5.81
N SER A 79 6.80 15.72 -4.73
CA SER A 79 6.20 14.38 -4.60
C SER A 79 4.68 14.43 -4.76
N ILE A 80 4.02 15.34 -4.03
CA ILE A 80 2.57 15.49 -4.10
C ILE A 80 2.13 16.04 -5.45
N GLY A 81 2.82 17.02 -6.01
CA GLY A 81 2.52 17.57 -7.32
C GLY A 81 2.58 16.50 -8.43
N VAL A 82 3.63 15.68 -8.43
CA VAL A 82 3.79 14.60 -9.42
C VAL A 82 2.69 13.55 -9.26
N TRP A 83 2.36 13.11 -8.04
CA TRP A 83 1.28 12.14 -7.89
C TRP A 83 -0.08 12.73 -8.25
N SER A 84 -0.36 13.99 -7.87
CA SER A 84 -1.62 14.67 -8.22
C SER A 84 -1.79 14.82 -9.72
N VAL A 85 -0.69 15.14 -10.45
CA VAL A 85 -0.68 15.11 -11.92
C VAL A 85 -0.96 13.69 -12.41
N GLY A 86 -0.31 12.67 -11.85
CA GLY A 86 -0.55 11.27 -12.19
C GLY A 86 -2.01 10.85 -11.99
N ALA A 87 -2.64 11.27 -10.89
CA ALA A 87 -4.06 11.04 -10.65
C ALA A 87 -4.93 11.71 -11.73
N CYS A 88 -4.71 12.98 -11.99
CA CYS A 88 -5.46 13.71 -13.03
C CYS A 88 -5.22 13.14 -14.44
N LEU A 89 -4.03 12.60 -14.74
CA LEU A 89 -3.75 11.96 -16.02
C LEU A 89 -4.66 10.75 -16.28
N HIS A 90 -5.06 10.01 -15.24
CA HIS A 90 -6.03 8.94 -15.41
C HIS A 90 -7.36 9.44 -15.96
N ALA A 91 -7.82 10.61 -15.54
CA ALA A 91 -9.07 11.20 -16.01
C ALA A 91 -9.07 11.54 -17.51
N VAL A 92 -7.90 11.72 -18.11
CA VAL A 92 -7.81 12.03 -19.55
C VAL A 92 -7.49 10.82 -20.41
N CYS A 93 -7.35 9.61 -19.84
CA CYS A 93 -7.06 8.39 -20.59
C CYS A 93 -8.19 8.02 -21.57
N GLY A 94 -9.46 8.30 -21.20
CA GLY A 94 -10.61 8.13 -22.09
C GLY A 94 -10.48 9.00 -23.35
N VAL A 95 -10.33 10.30 -23.17
CA VAL A 95 -10.17 11.26 -24.25
C VAL A 95 -8.95 10.97 -25.13
N ALA A 96 -7.83 10.53 -24.52
CA ALA A 96 -6.64 10.12 -25.28
C ALA A 96 -6.90 8.88 -26.13
N THR A 97 -7.69 7.93 -25.63
CA THR A 97 -8.08 6.72 -26.38
C THR A 97 -9.03 7.06 -27.51
N GLU A 98 -10.06 7.90 -27.25
CA GLU A 98 -11.00 8.41 -28.26
C GLU A 98 -10.26 9.09 -29.43
N ALA A 99 -9.34 10.00 -29.09
CA ALA A 99 -8.55 10.72 -30.10
C ALA A 99 -7.66 9.79 -30.93
N TYR A 100 -7.10 8.74 -30.32
CA TYR A 100 -6.25 7.78 -31.05
C TYR A 100 -7.05 6.89 -32.00
N VAL A 101 -8.22 6.42 -31.57
CA VAL A 101 -9.06 5.50 -32.34
C VAL A 101 -9.95 6.23 -33.34
N GLY A 102 -10.13 7.55 -33.17
CA GLY A 102 -11.00 8.37 -34.01
C GLY A 102 -12.49 8.26 -33.67
N LEU A 103 -12.81 7.89 -32.42
CA LEU A 103 -14.17 7.87 -31.87
C LEU A 103 -14.42 9.13 -31.04
N GLY A 104 -15.67 9.54 -30.91
CA GLY A 104 -16.02 10.84 -30.32
C GLY A 104 -16.62 10.80 -28.93
N SER A 105 -16.81 9.61 -28.33
CA SER A 105 -17.41 9.47 -27.01
C SER A 105 -17.14 8.13 -26.33
N ALA A 106 -17.21 8.13 -24.99
CA ALA A 106 -17.12 6.89 -24.18
C ALA A 106 -18.19 5.84 -24.58
N ALA A 107 -19.36 6.29 -25.01
CA ALA A 107 -20.41 5.39 -25.47
C ALA A 107 -20.01 4.68 -26.79
N GLU A 108 -19.32 5.35 -27.68
CA GLU A 108 -18.80 4.76 -28.90
C GLU A 108 -17.64 3.80 -28.61
N LEU A 109 -16.76 4.15 -27.64
CA LEU A 109 -15.72 3.23 -27.16
C LEU A 109 -16.35 1.93 -26.65
N ALA A 110 -17.34 2.03 -25.76
CA ALA A 110 -18.01 0.88 -25.15
C ALA A 110 -18.81 0.03 -26.16
N ALA A 111 -19.32 0.65 -27.23
CA ALA A 111 -20.08 -0.04 -28.27
C ALA A 111 -19.20 -0.70 -29.35
N ALA A 112 -17.90 -0.42 -29.38
CA ALA A 112 -16.97 -0.95 -30.37
C ALA A 112 -16.85 -2.49 -30.27
N THR A 113 -16.62 -3.15 -31.40
CA THR A 113 -16.51 -4.61 -31.48
C THR A 113 -15.34 -5.04 -32.36
N GLY A 114 -14.97 -6.31 -32.32
CA GLY A 114 -13.91 -6.87 -33.16
C GLY A 114 -12.54 -6.26 -32.91
N ASP A 115 -11.79 -6.01 -33.98
CA ASP A 115 -10.41 -5.49 -33.89
C ASP A 115 -10.32 -4.10 -33.25
N VAL A 116 -11.35 -3.27 -33.43
CA VAL A 116 -11.40 -1.93 -32.84
C VAL A 116 -11.44 -2.02 -31.31
N ALA A 117 -12.24 -2.93 -30.75
CA ALA A 117 -12.28 -3.15 -29.30
C ALA A 117 -10.91 -3.61 -28.74
N VAL A 118 -10.17 -4.44 -29.49
CA VAL A 118 -8.81 -4.86 -29.11
C VAL A 118 -7.83 -3.68 -29.10
N VAL A 119 -7.92 -2.81 -30.09
CA VAL A 119 -7.11 -1.59 -30.16
C VAL A 119 -7.44 -0.65 -29.01
N ILE A 120 -8.73 -0.43 -28.70
CA ILE A 120 -9.19 0.38 -27.56
C ILE A 120 -8.60 -0.15 -26.26
N ALA A 121 -8.72 -1.47 -26.01
CA ALA A 121 -8.19 -2.09 -24.79
C ALA A 121 -6.67 -1.90 -24.68
N THR A 122 -5.95 -2.04 -25.78
CA THR A 122 -4.49 -1.90 -25.79
C THR A 122 -4.05 -0.46 -25.58
N VAL A 123 -4.64 0.50 -26.30
CA VAL A 123 -4.27 1.93 -26.21
C VAL A 123 -4.62 2.50 -24.83
N SER A 124 -5.82 2.23 -24.34
CA SER A 124 -6.23 2.67 -23.00
C SER A 124 -5.36 2.04 -21.92
N MET A 125 -5.00 0.76 -22.00
CA MET A 125 -4.06 0.13 -21.06
C MET A 125 -2.72 0.86 -21.03
N TRP A 126 -2.12 1.20 -22.17
CA TRP A 126 -0.87 1.96 -22.23
C TRP A 126 -1.01 3.37 -21.64
N SER A 127 -2.13 4.05 -21.91
CA SER A 127 -2.42 5.37 -21.32
C SER A 127 -2.48 5.28 -19.78
N PHE A 128 -3.17 4.27 -19.26
CA PHE A 128 -3.21 4.02 -17.81
C PHE A 128 -1.85 3.61 -17.23
N LEU A 129 -1.02 2.87 -17.96
CA LEU A 129 0.34 2.54 -17.53
C LEU A 129 1.19 3.79 -17.34
N VAL A 130 1.11 4.74 -18.28
CA VAL A 130 1.83 6.03 -18.17
C VAL A 130 1.33 6.82 -16.97
N ALA A 131 0.01 6.98 -16.82
CA ALA A 131 -0.58 7.68 -15.69
C ALA A 131 -0.19 7.05 -14.34
N ARG A 132 -0.22 5.70 -14.26
CA ARG A 132 0.21 4.94 -13.08
C ARG A 132 1.70 5.07 -12.80
N GLY A 133 2.53 5.15 -13.83
CA GLY A 133 3.97 5.40 -13.66
C GLY A 133 4.26 6.76 -13.01
N VAL A 134 3.60 7.81 -13.50
CA VAL A 134 3.69 9.16 -12.92
C VAL A 134 3.17 9.18 -11.48
N LEU A 135 2.03 8.55 -11.24
CA LEU A 135 1.44 8.41 -9.90
C LEU A 135 2.41 7.73 -8.94
N ALA A 136 2.94 6.57 -9.31
CA ALA A 136 3.86 5.78 -8.48
C ALA A 136 5.15 6.55 -8.14
N LEU A 137 5.69 7.30 -9.10
CA LEU A 137 6.87 8.15 -8.89
C LEU A 137 6.62 9.19 -7.79
N GLY A 138 5.49 9.88 -7.84
CA GLY A 138 5.12 10.87 -6.84
C GLY A 138 4.78 10.27 -5.47
N GLU A 139 3.96 9.23 -5.44
CA GLU A 139 3.52 8.56 -4.20
C GLU A 139 4.69 8.01 -3.37
N ALA A 140 5.75 7.53 -4.02
CA ALA A 140 6.91 6.98 -3.35
C ALA A 140 7.60 7.98 -2.41
N GLY A 141 7.46 9.29 -2.66
CA GLY A 141 8.06 10.34 -1.84
C GLY A 141 7.27 10.69 -0.58
N ASN A 142 6.02 10.26 -0.44
CA ASN A 142 5.16 10.62 0.68
C ASN A 142 5.75 10.23 2.04
N PHE A 143 6.05 8.96 2.25
CA PHE A 143 6.58 8.47 3.52
C PHE A 143 7.96 9.04 3.88
N PRO A 144 8.96 9.05 2.99
CA PRO A 144 10.25 9.69 3.27
C PRO A 144 10.12 11.16 3.67
N ALA A 145 9.29 11.93 2.98
CA ALA A 145 9.06 13.33 3.29
C ALA A 145 8.35 13.53 4.63
N ALA A 146 7.32 12.72 4.93
CA ALA A 146 6.59 12.78 6.19
C ALA A 146 7.49 12.41 7.39
N ILE A 147 8.30 11.37 7.27
CA ILE A 147 9.27 10.97 8.31
C ILE A 147 10.30 12.09 8.55
N LYS A 148 10.80 12.71 7.48
CA LYS A 148 11.76 13.81 7.59
C LYS A 148 11.13 15.04 8.24
N ALA A 149 9.92 15.44 7.83
CA ALA A 149 9.19 16.54 8.47
C ALA A 149 8.94 16.28 9.96
N THR A 150 8.60 15.05 10.32
CA THR A 150 8.44 14.64 11.72
C THR A 150 9.77 14.75 12.48
N ALA A 151 10.88 14.36 11.87
CA ALA A 151 12.19 14.46 12.50
C ALA A 151 12.65 15.91 12.68
N GLU A 152 12.21 16.84 11.84
CA GLU A 152 12.48 18.29 11.94
C GLU A 152 11.69 18.97 13.06
N TYR A 153 10.41 18.57 13.27
CA TYR A 153 9.47 19.22 14.20
C TYR A 153 9.33 18.53 15.56
N PHE A 154 9.88 17.33 15.74
CA PHE A 154 9.72 16.58 16.99
C PHE A 154 11.05 16.12 17.58
N PRO A 155 11.23 16.24 18.93
CA PRO A 155 12.31 15.60 19.62
C PRO A 155 12.19 14.07 19.53
N LYS A 156 13.32 13.35 19.70
CA LYS A 156 13.40 11.88 19.55
C LYS A 156 12.30 11.14 20.32
N LYS A 157 12.00 11.58 21.55
CA LYS A 157 10.99 10.95 22.42
C LYS A 157 9.56 10.95 21.83
N ASP A 158 9.20 11.98 21.05
CA ASP A 158 7.83 12.15 20.53
C ASP A 158 7.66 11.72 19.06
N ARG A 159 8.77 11.45 18.33
CA ARG A 159 8.75 11.09 16.90
C ARG A 159 7.90 9.87 16.62
N ALA A 160 8.00 8.83 17.46
CA ALA A 160 7.24 7.61 17.28
C ALA A 160 5.72 7.87 17.37
N TYR A 161 5.30 8.72 18.30
CA TYR A 161 3.90 9.09 18.45
C TYR A 161 3.40 9.94 17.26
N ALA A 162 4.16 10.94 16.84
CA ALA A 162 3.83 11.76 15.66
C ALA A 162 3.75 10.90 14.38
N THR A 163 4.69 9.97 14.21
CA THR A 163 4.69 9.00 13.09
C THR A 163 3.46 8.11 13.12
N SER A 164 3.03 7.63 14.27
CA SER A 164 1.83 6.80 14.38
C SER A 164 0.56 7.55 13.98
N ILE A 165 0.48 8.85 14.28
CA ILE A 165 -0.65 9.69 13.90
C ILE A 165 -0.72 9.84 12.38
N PHE A 166 0.36 10.24 11.71
CA PHE A 166 0.27 10.40 10.26
C PHE A 166 0.08 9.05 9.53
N ASN A 167 0.65 7.95 10.04
CA ASN A 167 0.42 6.62 9.50
C ASN A 167 -1.05 6.19 9.61
N ALA A 168 -1.77 6.63 10.65
CA ALA A 168 -3.21 6.37 10.76
C ALA A 168 -4.00 6.96 9.58
N GLY A 169 -3.47 8.00 8.92
CA GLY A 169 -4.03 8.54 7.68
C GLY A 169 -4.19 7.50 6.58
N ALA A 170 -3.26 6.55 6.48
CA ALA A 170 -3.35 5.44 5.52
C ALA A 170 -4.60 4.57 5.75
N SER A 171 -4.86 4.21 7.01
CA SER A 171 -6.04 3.43 7.38
C SER A 171 -7.33 4.23 7.16
N ILE A 172 -7.33 5.52 7.48
CA ILE A 172 -8.49 6.40 7.28
C ILE A 172 -8.76 6.57 5.77
N GLY A 173 -7.73 6.78 4.94
CA GLY A 173 -7.89 6.83 3.48
C GLY A 173 -8.49 5.55 2.92
N ALA A 174 -7.97 4.39 3.32
CA ALA A 174 -8.48 3.09 2.91
C ALA A 174 -9.94 2.86 3.37
N LEU A 175 -10.28 3.29 4.58
CA LEU A 175 -11.61 3.13 5.16
C LEU A 175 -12.66 3.99 4.43
N PHE A 176 -12.32 5.24 4.08
CA PHE A 176 -13.26 6.15 3.42
C PHE A 176 -13.32 5.97 1.90
N ALA A 177 -12.33 5.35 1.27
CA ALA A 177 -12.31 5.12 -0.17
C ALA A 177 -13.59 4.46 -0.72
N PRO A 178 -14.08 3.32 -0.18
CA PRO A 178 -15.29 2.68 -0.68
C PRO A 178 -16.57 3.51 -0.46
N LEU A 179 -16.58 4.46 0.47
CA LEU A 179 -17.72 5.34 0.72
C LEU A 179 -17.73 6.59 -0.17
N THR A 180 -16.58 6.96 -0.74
CA THR A 180 -16.43 8.20 -1.52
C THR A 180 -16.24 7.93 -3.02
N ILE A 181 -15.37 7.01 -3.39
CA ILE A 181 -14.95 6.80 -4.79
C ILE A 181 -16.07 6.21 -5.65
N PRO A 182 -16.74 5.07 -5.27
CA PRO A 182 -17.78 4.51 -6.12
C PRO A 182 -18.99 5.44 -6.33
N PRO A 183 -19.50 6.18 -5.31
CA PRO A 183 -20.51 7.19 -5.55
C PRO A 183 -20.06 8.31 -6.50
N LEU A 184 -18.83 8.80 -6.36
CA LEU A 184 -18.29 9.79 -7.29
C LEU A 184 -18.29 9.25 -8.72
N ALA A 185 -17.78 8.03 -8.92
CA ALA A 185 -17.76 7.40 -10.23
C ALA A 185 -19.17 7.17 -10.80
N LYS A 186 -20.12 6.78 -9.96
CA LYS A 186 -21.50 6.52 -10.38
C LYS A 186 -22.26 7.77 -10.81
N TYR A 187 -22.09 8.88 -10.09
CA TYR A 187 -22.87 10.11 -10.33
C TYR A 187 -22.20 11.09 -11.27
N PHE A 188 -20.86 11.08 -11.35
CA PHE A 188 -20.10 12.07 -12.10
C PHE A 188 -19.16 11.46 -13.17
N GLY A 189 -19.10 10.12 -13.27
CA GLY A 189 -18.15 9.42 -14.12
C GLY A 189 -16.85 9.04 -13.36
N TRP A 190 -16.23 7.95 -13.80
CA TRP A 190 -15.01 7.45 -13.18
C TRP A 190 -13.84 8.44 -13.32
N GLU A 191 -13.79 9.22 -14.39
CA GLU A 191 -12.80 10.26 -14.64
C GLU A 191 -12.82 11.32 -13.54
N MET A 192 -14.04 11.72 -13.13
CA MET A 192 -14.22 12.71 -12.07
C MET A 192 -13.76 12.19 -10.72
N ALA A 193 -13.86 10.88 -10.45
CA ALA A 193 -13.30 10.30 -9.22
C ALA A 193 -11.77 10.49 -9.17
N PHE A 194 -11.05 10.22 -10.24
CA PHE A 194 -9.61 10.48 -10.34
C PHE A 194 -9.28 11.98 -10.24
N LEU A 195 -10.03 12.82 -10.97
CA LEU A 195 -9.79 14.26 -11.00
C LEU A 195 -9.98 14.90 -9.63
N ILE A 196 -11.09 14.58 -8.94
CA ILE A 196 -11.41 15.15 -7.62
C ILE A 196 -10.34 14.75 -6.61
N ILE A 197 -9.96 13.46 -6.55
CA ILE A 197 -8.93 13.00 -5.62
C ILE A 197 -7.57 13.62 -5.95
N GLY A 198 -7.20 13.72 -7.23
CA GLY A 198 -5.97 14.38 -7.66
C GLY A 198 -5.94 15.88 -7.28
N VAL A 199 -7.05 16.58 -7.44
CA VAL A 199 -7.18 18.00 -7.06
C VAL A 199 -7.02 18.21 -5.55
N LEU A 200 -7.47 17.26 -4.70
CA LEU A 200 -7.22 17.35 -3.26
C LEU A 200 -5.74 17.42 -2.92
N GLY A 201 -4.88 16.77 -3.70
CA GLY A 201 -3.43 16.89 -3.53
C GLY A 201 -2.92 18.31 -3.84
N PHE A 202 -3.41 18.96 -4.91
CA PHE A 202 -3.06 20.35 -5.22
C PHE A 202 -3.57 21.33 -4.16
N ILE A 203 -4.78 21.11 -3.62
CA ILE A 203 -5.30 21.91 -2.51
C ILE A 203 -4.39 21.76 -1.29
N TRP A 204 -3.99 20.55 -0.96
CA TRP A 204 -3.06 20.29 0.13
C TRP A 204 -1.72 21.01 -0.08
N MET A 205 -1.19 21.01 -1.32
CA MET A 205 0.04 21.73 -1.66
C MET A 205 -0.07 23.22 -1.33
N GLY A 206 -1.23 23.83 -1.60
CA GLY A 206 -1.50 25.21 -1.23
C GLY A 206 -1.30 25.45 0.28
N PHE A 207 -1.93 24.62 1.12
CA PHE A 207 -1.74 24.70 2.57
C PHE A 207 -0.28 24.49 2.98
N TRP A 208 0.41 23.52 2.36
CA TRP A 208 1.81 23.24 2.67
C TRP A 208 2.75 24.40 2.36
N VAL A 209 2.56 25.06 1.24
CA VAL A 209 3.37 26.24 0.85
C VAL A 209 3.29 27.34 1.90
N PHE A 210 2.10 27.60 2.44
CA PHE A 210 1.87 28.71 3.37
C PHE A 210 2.18 28.34 4.83
N LEU A 211 1.97 27.09 5.23
CA LEU A 211 2.08 26.68 6.62
C LEU A 211 3.44 26.07 6.97
N TYR A 212 4.08 25.34 6.05
CA TYR A 212 5.31 24.63 6.39
C TYR A 212 6.55 25.46 6.07
N ASP A 213 7.41 25.59 7.07
CA ASP A 213 8.80 26.09 6.93
C ASP A 213 9.71 25.32 7.89
N ASP A 214 11.04 25.50 7.75
CA ASP A 214 12.00 25.04 8.74
C ASP A 214 11.59 25.59 10.13
N PRO A 215 11.58 24.79 11.21
CA PRO A 215 11.18 25.27 12.54
C PRO A 215 11.87 26.54 13.00
N LYS A 216 13.14 26.75 12.59
CA LYS A 216 13.92 27.95 12.91
C LYS A 216 13.45 29.20 12.14
N LYS A 217 12.82 29.01 11.00
CA LYS A 217 12.35 30.09 10.11
C LYS A 217 10.84 30.28 10.17
N SER A 218 10.14 29.35 10.81
CA SER A 218 8.68 29.35 10.88
C SER A 218 8.17 30.51 11.74
N LYS A 219 7.28 31.30 11.17
CA LYS A 219 6.57 32.38 11.89
C LYS A 219 5.57 31.86 12.92
N HIS A 220 5.21 30.58 12.85
CA HIS A 220 4.22 29.95 13.70
C HIS A 220 4.81 29.25 14.92
N VAL A 221 6.13 29.05 14.95
CA VAL A 221 6.85 28.41 16.05
C VAL A 221 7.44 29.49 16.96
N ASN A 222 7.01 29.54 18.21
CA ASN A 222 7.58 30.46 19.20
C ASN A 222 8.88 29.87 19.83
N LYS A 223 9.63 30.75 20.52
CA LYS A 223 10.92 30.38 21.10
C LYS A 223 10.86 29.18 22.03
N ALA A 224 9.84 29.08 22.88
CA ALA A 224 9.65 27.95 23.78
C ALA A 224 9.34 26.62 23.05
N GLU A 225 8.67 26.67 21.89
CA GLU A 225 8.44 25.48 21.08
C GLU A 225 9.71 25.10 20.32
N LEU A 226 10.48 26.06 19.83
CA LEU A 226 11.74 25.80 19.16
C LEU A 226 12.75 25.12 20.11
N GLU A 227 12.87 25.62 21.34
CA GLU A 227 13.70 25.01 22.40
C GLU A 227 13.26 23.56 22.68
N TYR A 228 11.95 23.31 22.71
CA TYR A 228 11.42 21.96 22.89
C TYR A 228 11.76 21.04 21.71
N ILE A 229 11.66 21.51 20.46
CA ILE A 229 12.00 20.75 19.26
C ILE A 229 13.50 20.40 19.23
N GLU A 230 14.34 21.32 19.69
CA GLU A 230 15.80 21.19 19.61
C GLU A 230 16.44 20.55 20.84
N GLN A 231 15.67 20.18 21.90
CA GLN A 231 16.20 19.65 23.13
C GLN A 231 17.20 18.49 22.99
N ASP A 232 17.03 17.66 21.94
CA ASP A 232 17.88 16.49 21.70
C ASP A 232 19.08 16.78 20.78
N LYS A 233 19.17 18.00 20.20
CA LYS A 233 20.25 18.33 19.25
C LYS A 233 21.59 18.64 19.95
N HIS A 234 21.55 18.85 21.26
CA HIS A 234 22.71 19.15 22.10
C HIS A 234 23.33 17.92 22.77
N GLU A 235 22.70 16.73 22.65
CA GLU A 235 23.12 15.54 23.40
C GLU A 235 24.23 14.71 22.74
N LEU A 236 24.53 14.92 21.44
CA LEU A 236 25.57 14.18 20.74
C LEU A 236 26.62 15.14 20.17
N THR A 237 27.88 14.85 20.42
CA THR A 237 28.99 15.54 19.75
C THR A 237 28.95 15.30 18.24
N GLU A 238 29.52 16.23 17.45
CA GLU A 238 29.57 16.07 15.97
C GLU A 238 30.27 14.78 15.53
N GLU A 239 31.24 14.28 16.31
CA GLU A 239 31.93 13.02 16.06
C GLU A 239 31.05 11.80 16.33
N GLU A 240 30.23 11.82 17.38
CA GLU A 240 29.27 10.75 17.66
C GLU A 240 28.15 10.71 16.63
N ASN A 241 27.67 11.86 16.18
CA ASN A 241 26.71 11.96 15.08
C ASN A 241 27.28 11.42 13.75
N LYS A 242 28.56 11.68 13.45
CA LYS A 242 29.24 11.12 12.25
C LYS A 242 29.38 9.61 12.37
N LYS A 243 29.79 9.06 13.49
CA LYS A 243 29.91 7.59 13.68
C LYS A 243 28.58 6.85 13.60
N VAL A 244 27.52 7.44 14.16
CA VAL A 244 26.14 6.88 14.09
C VAL A 244 25.56 6.99 12.69
N ALA A 245 25.96 7.99 11.91
CA ALA A 245 25.49 8.24 10.54
C ALA A 245 26.35 7.58 9.46
N GLU A 246 27.39 6.82 9.81
CA GLU A 246 28.24 6.15 8.81
C GLU A 246 27.42 5.16 7.98
N LYS A 247 27.15 5.54 6.73
CA LYS A 247 26.31 4.75 5.81
C LYS A 247 27.04 3.46 5.45
N VAL A 248 26.42 2.34 5.77
CA VAL A 248 26.90 1.03 5.33
C VAL A 248 26.72 0.90 3.82
N SER A 249 27.75 0.48 3.10
CA SER A 249 27.66 0.34 1.64
C SER A 249 26.61 -0.71 1.25
N LEU A 250 25.98 -0.50 0.08
CA LEU A 250 24.96 -1.40 -0.45
C LEU A 250 25.46 -2.86 -0.53
N ASN A 251 26.68 -3.04 -1.04
CA ASN A 251 27.30 -4.37 -1.17
C ASN A 251 27.47 -5.07 0.19
N LYS A 252 27.82 -4.32 1.24
CA LYS A 252 27.94 -4.85 2.60
C LYS A 252 26.58 -5.24 3.18
N CYS A 253 25.53 -4.48 2.86
CA CYS A 253 24.17 -4.83 3.27
C CYS A 253 23.70 -6.17 2.68
N PHE A 254 24.07 -6.51 1.45
CA PHE A 254 23.76 -7.79 0.83
C PHE A 254 24.55 -8.98 1.43
N SER A 255 25.63 -8.76 2.15
CA SER A 255 26.38 -9.82 2.83
C SER A 255 25.68 -10.33 4.12
N PHE A 256 24.73 -9.58 4.66
CA PHE A 256 24.05 -9.92 5.93
C PHE A 256 22.90 -10.91 5.70
N LYS A 257 22.91 -12.02 6.44
CA LYS A 257 21.77 -12.97 6.44
C LYS A 257 20.46 -12.33 6.89
N GLN A 258 20.53 -11.34 7.78
CA GLN A 258 19.39 -10.56 8.26
C GLN A 258 18.71 -9.77 7.13
N THR A 259 19.49 -9.25 6.19
CA THR A 259 18.96 -8.60 4.98
C THR A 259 18.16 -9.58 4.14
N TRP A 260 18.69 -10.77 3.87
CA TRP A 260 17.99 -11.78 3.08
C TRP A 260 16.75 -12.36 3.78
N ALA A 261 16.78 -12.46 5.11
CA ALA A 261 15.59 -12.81 5.87
C ALA A 261 14.48 -11.75 5.71
N PHE A 262 14.84 -10.48 5.82
CA PHE A 262 13.90 -9.38 5.59
C PHE A 262 13.37 -9.35 4.14
N VAL A 263 14.25 -9.51 3.16
CA VAL A 263 13.91 -9.63 1.73
C VAL A 263 12.91 -10.75 1.49
N ALA A 264 13.15 -11.95 2.04
CA ALA A 264 12.24 -13.09 1.91
C ALA A 264 10.87 -12.80 2.54
N GLY A 265 10.86 -12.21 3.74
CA GLY A 265 9.62 -11.81 4.41
C GLY A 265 8.80 -10.84 3.58
N LYS A 266 9.43 -9.79 3.05
CA LYS A 266 8.78 -8.78 2.20
C LYS A 266 8.30 -9.35 0.87
N PHE A 267 9.16 -10.08 0.17
CA PHE A 267 8.85 -10.69 -1.13
C PHE A 267 7.61 -11.59 -1.06
N MET A 268 7.55 -12.44 -0.03
CA MET A 268 6.45 -13.40 0.12
C MET A 268 5.13 -12.76 0.54
N THR A 269 5.15 -11.65 1.30
CA THR A 269 3.92 -11.18 1.97
C THR A 269 3.36 -9.87 1.44
N ASP A 270 4.17 -8.96 0.90
CA ASP A 270 3.66 -7.67 0.39
C ASP A 270 2.71 -7.86 -0.78
N GLY A 271 2.99 -8.81 -1.68
CA GLY A 271 2.12 -9.12 -2.80
C GLY A 271 0.72 -9.57 -2.37
N VAL A 272 0.62 -10.26 -1.25
CA VAL A 272 -0.67 -10.73 -0.69
C VAL A 272 -1.53 -9.54 -0.25
N TRP A 273 -0.94 -8.57 0.45
CA TRP A 273 -1.63 -7.34 0.83
C TRP A 273 -2.14 -6.56 -0.38
N TRP A 274 -1.26 -6.33 -1.37
CA TRP A 274 -1.62 -5.62 -2.59
C TRP A 274 -2.65 -6.38 -3.42
N PHE A 275 -2.62 -7.72 -3.40
CA PHE A 275 -3.64 -8.54 -4.05
C PHE A 275 -5.02 -8.28 -3.46
N PHE A 276 -5.19 -8.38 -2.15
CA PHE A 276 -6.49 -8.11 -1.55
C PHE A 276 -6.94 -6.66 -1.71
N LEU A 277 -6.00 -5.72 -1.66
CA LEU A 277 -6.32 -4.30 -1.91
C LEU A 277 -6.89 -4.07 -3.31
N PHE A 278 -6.32 -4.70 -4.33
CA PHE A 278 -6.69 -4.43 -5.72
C PHE A 278 -7.79 -5.35 -6.25
N TRP A 279 -7.89 -6.59 -5.78
CA TRP A 279 -8.76 -7.58 -6.37
C TRP A 279 -10.00 -7.94 -5.54
N THR A 280 -10.08 -7.55 -4.27
CA THR A 280 -11.29 -7.85 -3.47
C THR A 280 -12.57 -7.26 -4.07
N PRO A 281 -12.59 -6.01 -4.62
CA PRO A 281 -13.78 -5.50 -5.29
C PRO A 281 -14.23 -6.38 -6.46
N SER A 282 -13.29 -6.79 -7.32
CA SER A 282 -13.58 -7.67 -8.45
C SER A 282 -13.99 -9.09 -8.03
N TYR A 283 -13.40 -9.62 -6.95
CA TYR A 283 -13.83 -10.89 -6.35
C TYR A 283 -15.31 -10.84 -5.92
N LEU A 284 -15.73 -9.77 -5.25
CA LEU A 284 -17.13 -9.60 -4.84
C LEU A 284 -18.08 -9.53 -6.02
N ASN A 285 -17.68 -8.84 -7.08
CA ASN A 285 -18.48 -8.79 -8.31
C ASN A 285 -18.52 -10.16 -9.00
N THR A 286 -17.38 -10.83 -9.17
CA THR A 286 -17.28 -12.13 -9.85
C THR A 286 -18.05 -13.23 -9.12
N GLN A 287 -17.93 -13.29 -7.77
CA GLN A 287 -18.47 -14.39 -6.98
C GLN A 287 -19.92 -14.17 -6.53
N PHE A 288 -20.32 -12.92 -6.26
CA PHE A 288 -21.60 -12.59 -5.63
C PHE A 288 -22.42 -11.57 -6.45
N ASN A 289 -21.93 -11.15 -7.61
CA ASN A 289 -22.52 -10.08 -8.42
C ASN A 289 -22.81 -8.81 -7.59
N ILE A 290 -21.83 -8.40 -6.76
CA ILE A 290 -21.92 -7.22 -5.91
C ILE A 290 -21.02 -6.13 -6.48
N LYS A 291 -21.62 -5.04 -6.92
CA LYS A 291 -20.93 -3.88 -7.46
C LYS A 291 -20.42 -2.97 -6.33
N THR A 292 -19.30 -2.31 -6.57
CA THR A 292 -18.70 -1.38 -5.60
C THR A 292 -19.58 -0.17 -5.34
N SER A 293 -20.38 0.27 -6.32
CA SER A 293 -21.30 1.41 -6.21
C SER A 293 -22.61 1.11 -5.48
N GLU A 294 -22.83 -0.15 -5.10
CA GLU A 294 -24.02 -0.56 -4.33
C GLU A 294 -23.75 -0.42 -2.82
N GLY A 295 -24.81 -0.14 -2.06
CA GLY A 295 -24.72 0.00 -0.60
C GLY A 295 -24.10 -1.22 0.10
N LEU A 296 -24.42 -2.45 -0.37
CA LEU A 296 -23.82 -3.67 0.16
C LEU A 296 -22.32 -3.77 -0.17
N GLY A 297 -21.90 -3.45 -1.42
CA GLY A 297 -20.50 -3.46 -1.81
C GLY A 297 -19.66 -2.46 -1.01
N MET A 298 -20.16 -1.23 -0.86
CA MET A 298 -19.53 -0.21 -0.03
C MET A 298 -19.39 -0.67 1.43
N ALA A 299 -20.47 -1.24 2.01
CA ALA A 299 -20.46 -1.73 3.39
C ALA A 299 -19.47 -2.88 3.61
N LEU A 300 -19.38 -3.82 2.68
CA LEU A 300 -18.46 -4.96 2.74
C LEU A 300 -17.00 -4.48 2.72
N ILE A 301 -16.63 -3.60 1.78
CA ILE A 301 -15.25 -3.11 1.65
C ILE A 301 -14.90 -2.17 2.82
N PHE A 302 -15.82 -1.32 3.24
CA PHE A 302 -15.65 -0.50 4.45
C PHE A 302 -15.39 -1.37 5.69
N THR A 303 -16.20 -2.41 5.89
CA THR A 303 -16.06 -3.33 7.02
C THR A 303 -14.74 -4.09 6.97
N LEU A 304 -14.28 -4.48 5.76
CA LEU A 304 -12.96 -5.08 5.58
C LEU A 304 -11.87 -4.19 6.18
N TYR A 305 -11.79 -2.94 5.76
CA TYR A 305 -10.75 -2.02 6.26
C TYR A 305 -10.94 -1.64 7.72
N LEU A 306 -12.18 -1.57 8.22
CA LEU A 306 -12.45 -1.36 9.63
C LEU A 306 -11.88 -2.48 10.50
N ILE A 307 -12.16 -3.74 10.14
CA ILE A 307 -11.63 -4.90 10.84
C ILE A 307 -10.09 -4.93 10.77
N VAL A 308 -9.52 -4.68 9.58
CA VAL A 308 -8.05 -4.60 9.39
C VAL A 308 -7.44 -3.57 10.34
N THR A 309 -8.02 -2.37 10.38
CA THR A 309 -7.52 -1.27 11.22
C THR A 309 -7.59 -1.62 12.70
N VAL A 310 -8.73 -2.09 13.16
CA VAL A 310 -8.94 -2.41 14.59
C VAL A 310 -8.05 -3.57 15.03
N LEU A 311 -8.06 -4.69 14.31
CA LEU A 311 -7.30 -5.88 14.71
C LEU A 311 -5.79 -5.71 14.61
N SER A 312 -5.30 -4.93 13.64
CA SER A 312 -3.85 -4.68 13.49
C SER A 312 -3.26 -3.93 14.68
N ILE A 313 -4.03 -3.01 15.30
CA ILE A 313 -3.60 -2.29 16.50
C ILE A 313 -3.36 -3.25 17.67
N TYR A 314 -4.28 -4.20 17.87
CA TYR A 314 -4.13 -5.21 18.92
C TYR A 314 -3.01 -6.20 18.60
N GLY A 315 -2.87 -6.59 17.34
CA GLY A 315 -1.79 -7.46 16.87
C GLY A 315 -0.40 -6.88 17.13
N GLY A 316 -0.24 -5.56 16.99
CA GLY A 316 1.02 -4.87 17.30
C GLY A 316 1.50 -5.00 18.75
N LYS A 317 0.60 -5.28 19.70
CA LYS A 317 0.94 -5.47 21.13
C LYS A 317 1.43 -6.88 21.46
N LEU A 318 1.19 -7.87 20.59
CA LEU A 318 1.47 -9.28 20.87
C LEU A 318 2.94 -9.56 21.24
N PRO A 319 3.97 -9.03 20.55
CA PRO A 319 5.37 -9.24 20.94
C PRO A 319 5.67 -8.76 22.37
N THR A 320 5.16 -7.59 22.73
CA THR A 320 5.34 -7.03 24.08
C THR A 320 4.71 -7.94 25.16
N LEU A 321 3.52 -8.47 24.89
CA LEU A 321 2.86 -9.41 25.78
C LEU A 321 3.67 -10.71 25.95
N ILE A 322 4.25 -11.21 24.84
CA ILE A 322 5.11 -12.40 24.87
C ILE A 322 6.39 -12.13 25.66
N ILE A 323 7.04 -10.97 25.46
CA ILE A 323 8.23 -10.58 26.23
C ILE A 323 7.92 -10.56 27.73
N ASN A 324 6.86 -9.85 28.10
CA ASN A 324 6.48 -9.67 29.51
C ASN A 324 6.13 -11.00 30.20
N LYS A 325 5.50 -11.95 29.45
CA LYS A 325 5.08 -13.25 30.00
C LYS A 325 6.19 -14.30 30.00
N SER A 326 7.08 -14.27 29.02
CA SER A 326 8.03 -15.39 28.77
C SER A 326 9.49 -15.00 28.96
N GLY A 327 9.82 -13.72 29.20
CA GLY A 327 11.20 -13.23 29.32
C GLY A 327 12.07 -13.42 28.07
N LEU A 328 11.45 -13.61 26.90
CA LEU A 328 12.16 -13.80 25.64
C LEU A 328 12.82 -12.51 25.17
N ASN A 329 13.93 -12.65 24.44
CA ASN A 329 14.51 -11.52 23.74
C ASN A 329 13.56 -10.98 22.66
N PRO A 330 13.68 -9.69 22.27
CA PRO A 330 12.77 -9.05 21.33
C PRO A 330 12.62 -9.79 20.00
N TYR A 331 13.72 -10.28 19.41
CA TYR A 331 13.69 -11.04 18.16
C TYR A 331 12.89 -12.33 18.29
N ALA A 332 13.12 -13.11 19.34
CA ALA A 332 12.40 -14.38 19.55
C ALA A 332 10.89 -14.15 19.78
N ALA A 333 10.54 -13.09 20.52
CA ALA A 333 9.15 -12.69 20.72
C ALA A 333 8.46 -12.27 19.41
N ARG A 334 9.16 -11.46 18.57
CA ARG A 334 8.64 -11.05 17.26
C ARG A 334 8.48 -12.27 16.33
N MET A 335 9.46 -13.16 16.26
CA MET A 335 9.38 -14.38 15.44
C MET A 335 8.24 -15.30 15.88
N ARG A 336 7.94 -15.40 17.19
CA ARG A 336 6.76 -16.13 17.69
C ARG A 336 5.46 -15.43 17.31
N SER A 337 5.39 -14.12 17.47
CA SER A 337 4.21 -13.33 17.04
C SER A 337 3.95 -13.47 15.54
N MET A 338 5.01 -13.38 14.73
CA MET A 338 4.91 -13.54 13.29
C MET A 338 4.46 -14.95 12.89
N LEU A 339 4.90 -16.00 13.60
CA LEU A 339 4.38 -17.35 13.37
C LEU A 339 2.87 -17.43 13.66
N ILE A 340 2.42 -16.84 14.77
CA ILE A 340 0.98 -16.79 15.10
C ILE A 340 0.22 -16.05 13.98
N PHE A 341 0.71 -14.89 13.53
CA PHE A 341 0.08 -14.15 12.45
C PHE A 341 0.09 -14.90 11.12
N ALA A 342 1.10 -15.74 10.86
CA ALA A 342 1.19 -16.54 9.64
C ALA A 342 0.09 -17.61 9.51
N PHE A 343 -0.59 -17.98 10.58
CA PHE A 343 -1.71 -18.91 10.54
C PHE A 343 -3.04 -18.25 10.14
N PHE A 344 -3.23 -16.96 10.38
CA PHE A 344 -4.50 -16.31 10.08
C PHE A 344 -4.81 -16.20 8.58
N PRO A 345 -3.86 -15.96 7.67
CA PRO A 345 -4.12 -16.03 6.23
C PRO A 345 -4.65 -17.37 5.72
N LEU A 346 -4.42 -18.49 6.46
CA LEU A 346 -5.03 -19.77 6.12
C LEU A 346 -6.56 -19.73 6.16
N LEU A 347 -7.16 -18.83 6.92
CA LEU A 347 -8.61 -18.65 6.95
C LEU A 347 -9.18 -18.25 5.57
N VAL A 348 -8.37 -17.65 4.72
CA VAL A 348 -8.77 -17.30 3.35
C VAL A 348 -9.11 -18.54 2.50
N LEU A 349 -8.52 -19.71 2.83
CA LEU A 349 -8.90 -20.99 2.19
C LEU A 349 -10.36 -21.37 2.43
N LEU A 350 -10.94 -20.90 3.52
CA LEU A 350 -12.34 -21.13 3.86
C LEU A 350 -13.27 -20.06 3.27
N ALA A 351 -12.72 -18.95 2.79
CA ALA A 351 -13.51 -17.81 2.34
C ALA A 351 -14.50 -18.19 1.22
N GLN A 352 -13.99 -18.80 0.17
CA GLN A 352 -14.81 -19.16 -0.99
C GLN A 352 -15.67 -20.40 -0.74
N PRO A 353 -15.16 -21.51 -0.17
CA PRO A 353 -16.00 -22.68 0.15
C PRO A 353 -17.17 -22.35 1.08
N LEU A 354 -16.94 -21.57 2.14
CA LEU A 354 -18.01 -21.17 3.04
C LEU A 354 -18.98 -20.18 2.40
N GLY A 355 -18.48 -19.23 1.60
CA GLY A 355 -19.32 -18.32 0.84
C GLY A 355 -20.31 -19.04 -0.09
N MET A 356 -19.88 -20.17 -0.69
CA MET A 356 -20.76 -21.02 -1.51
C MET A 356 -21.65 -21.93 -0.66
N HIS A 357 -21.15 -22.47 0.45
CA HIS A 357 -21.95 -23.31 1.34
C HIS A 357 -23.18 -22.57 1.90
N PHE A 358 -23.03 -21.28 2.16
CA PHE A 358 -24.10 -20.42 2.67
C PHE A 358 -24.80 -19.61 1.57
N ASP A 359 -24.90 -20.16 0.36
CA ASP A 359 -25.53 -19.52 -0.80
C ASP A 359 -27.02 -19.19 -0.58
N TYR A 360 -27.70 -19.93 0.31
CA TYR A 360 -29.08 -19.64 0.73
C TYR A 360 -29.25 -18.24 1.38
N LEU A 361 -28.17 -17.60 1.83
CA LEU A 361 -28.17 -16.21 2.28
C LEU A 361 -28.14 -15.22 1.09
N GLY A 362 -28.09 -15.72 -0.14
CA GLY A 362 -27.97 -14.92 -1.37
C GLY A 362 -26.71 -14.04 -1.31
N ARG A 363 -26.83 -12.80 -1.74
CA ARG A 363 -25.70 -11.84 -1.79
C ARG A 363 -25.09 -11.55 -0.39
N ASN A 364 -25.85 -11.77 0.71
CA ASN A 364 -25.33 -11.60 2.07
C ASN A 364 -24.29 -12.68 2.46
N ALA A 365 -24.19 -13.80 1.74
CA ALA A 365 -23.12 -14.77 1.93
C ALA A 365 -21.73 -14.16 1.77
N ALA A 366 -21.60 -13.04 1.03
CA ALA A 366 -20.36 -12.28 0.84
C ALA A 366 -19.74 -11.76 2.15
N TRP A 367 -20.52 -11.61 3.23
CA TRP A 367 -19.97 -11.23 4.54
C TRP A 367 -18.95 -12.23 5.07
N ILE A 368 -19.13 -13.52 4.78
CA ILE A 368 -18.26 -14.59 5.25
C ILE A 368 -16.84 -14.46 4.68
N PRO A 369 -16.63 -14.47 3.35
CA PRO A 369 -15.30 -14.28 2.78
C PRO A 369 -14.70 -12.91 3.15
N VAL A 370 -15.48 -11.84 3.22
CA VAL A 370 -14.98 -10.53 3.61
C VAL A 370 -14.41 -10.52 5.02
N ILE A 371 -15.09 -11.13 5.98
CA ILE A 371 -14.59 -11.22 7.37
C ILE A 371 -13.31 -12.06 7.42
N LEU A 372 -13.26 -13.21 6.74
CA LEU A 372 -12.10 -14.08 6.73
C LEU A 372 -10.87 -13.42 6.05
N ILE A 373 -11.09 -12.75 4.92
CA ILE A 373 -10.06 -11.95 4.24
C ILE A 373 -9.59 -10.81 5.16
N SER A 374 -10.50 -10.13 5.84
CA SER A 374 -10.16 -9.02 6.75
C SER A 374 -9.24 -9.47 7.89
N ILE A 375 -9.49 -10.64 8.47
CA ILE A 375 -8.65 -11.19 9.54
C ILE A 375 -7.24 -11.51 8.99
N GLY A 376 -7.15 -12.10 7.79
CA GLY A 376 -5.87 -12.35 7.11
C GLY A 376 -5.10 -11.06 6.82
N CYS A 377 -5.79 -10.04 6.33
CA CYS A 377 -5.22 -8.71 6.06
C CYS A 377 -4.77 -7.99 7.35
N ALA A 378 -5.52 -8.12 8.44
CA ALA A 378 -5.13 -7.59 9.74
C ALA A 378 -3.86 -8.24 10.26
N ALA A 379 -3.75 -9.56 10.10
CA ALA A 379 -2.54 -10.31 10.42
C ALA A 379 -1.34 -9.86 9.57
N HIS A 380 -1.54 -9.52 8.29
CA HIS A 380 -0.50 -8.93 7.46
C HIS A 380 0.04 -7.62 8.05
N GLN A 381 -0.82 -6.71 8.46
CA GLN A 381 -0.38 -5.43 9.03
C GLN A 381 0.44 -5.63 10.31
N ALA A 382 -0.01 -6.54 11.19
CA ALA A 382 0.73 -6.90 12.40
C ALA A 382 2.06 -7.61 12.06
N TRP A 383 2.09 -8.49 11.06
CA TRP A 383 3.29 -9.12 10.51
C TRP A 383 4.27 -8.07 10.00
N SER A 384 3.84 -7.18 9.14
CA SER A 384 4.68 -6.14 8.51
C SER A 384 5.35 -5.24 9.57
N ALA A 385 4.60 -4.81 10.58
CA ALA A 385 5.15 -4.01 11.69
C ALA A 385 6.26 -4.76 12.44
N ASN A 386 6.09 -6.04 12.70
CA ASN A 386 7.10 -6.88 13.34
C ASN A 386 8.32 -7.10 12.44
N LEU A 387 8.09 -7.33 11.16
CA LEU A 387 9.14 -7.53 10.16
C LEU A 387 10.09 -6.32 10.09
N PHE A 388 9.54 -5.09 10.00
CA PHE A 388 10.35 -3.87 10.05
C PHE A 388 11.10 -3.71 11.38
N SER A 389 10.47 -4.10 12.48
CA SER A 389 11.12 -4.01 13.79
C SER A 389 12.30 -4.98 13.94
N THR A 390 12.26 -6.16 13.30
CA THR A 390 13.38 -7.13 13.38
C THR A 390 14.67 -6.58 12.79
N ILE A 391 14.61 -5.79 11.71
CA ILE A 391 15.81 -5.16 11.15
C ILE A 391 16.35 -4.06 12.06
N GLY A 392 15.47 -3.29 12.70
CA GLY A 392 15.85 -2.29 13.69
C GLY A 392 16.56 -2.88 14.92
N ASP A 393 16.18 -4.10 15.32
CA ASP A 393 16.79 -4.79 16.47
C ASP A 393 18.15 -5.42 16.16
N MET A 394 18.44 -5.75 14.89
CA MET A 394 19.60 -6.57 14.53
C MET A 394 20.65 -5.86 13.67
N LEU A 395 20.27 -4.79 12.97
CA LEU A 395 21.18 -4.09 12.05
C LEU A 395 21.72 -2.79 12.66
N PRO A 396 22.94 -2.40 12.29
CA PRO A 396 23.45 -1.09 12.67
C PRO A 396 22.63 0.01 12.00
N GLN A 397 22.49 1.15 12.68
CA GLN A 397 21.62 2.26 12.25
C GLN A 397 21.91 2.72 10.81
N GLY A 398 23.19 2.78 10.43
CA GLY A 398 23.59 3.16 9.07
C GLY A 398 23.18 2.18 7.96
N ALA A 399 22.75 0.95 8.30
CA ALA A 399 22.28 -0.06 7.35
C ALA A 399 20.75 -0.12 7.23
N ILE A 400 20.00 0.34 8.26
CA ILE A 400 18.54 0.14 8.34
C ILE A 400 17.81 0.73 7.12
N ALA A 401 18.11 1.97 6.75
CA ALA A 401 17.45 2.63 5.62
C ALA A 401 17.73 1.91 4.30
N THR A 402 18.97 1.49 4.08
CA THR A 402 19.39 0.75 2.88
C THR A 402 18.69 -0.61 2.80
N VAL A 403 18.67 -1.37 3.91
CA VAL A 403 18.02 -2.68 3.96
C VAL A 403 16.49 -2.55 3.83
N THR A 404 15.90 -1.50 4.40
CA THR A 404 14.48 -1.18 4.20
C THR A 404 14.15 -0.96 2.71
N GLY A 405 15.00 -0.22 2.00
CA GLY A 405 14.85 -0.01 0.56
C GLY A 405 14.98 -1.31 -0.26
N ILE A 406 15.97 -2.15 0.05
CA ILE A 406 16.15 -3.46 -0.59
C ILE A 406 14.91 -4.35 -0.38
N GLY A 407 14.40 -4.42 0.85
CA GLY A 407 13.21 -5.19 1.16
C GLY A 407 11.95 -4.62 0.51
N GLY A 408 11.82 -3.28 0.45
CA GLY A 408 10.71 -2.63 -0.26
C GLY A 408 10.70 -2.98 -1.75
N MET A 409 11.87 -2.98 -2.40
CA MET A 409 11.99 -3.43 -3.79
C MET A 409 11.64 -4.91 -3.96
N ALA A 410 12.09 -5.78 -3.05
CA ALA A 410 11.75 -7.19 -3.08
C ALA A 410 10.24 -7.43 -2.92
N GLY A 411 9.59 -6.71 -2.00
CA GLY A 411 8.13 -6.72 -1.84
C GLY A 411 7.39 -6.26 -3.09
N GLY A 412 7.90 -5.21 -3.76
CA GLY A 412 7.35 -4.74 -5.03
C GLY A 412 7.49 -5.77 -6.17
N ILE A 413 8.62 -6.48 -6.25
CA ILE A 413 8.81 -7.58 -7.21
C ILE A 413 7.82 -8.72 -6.91
N GLY A 414 7.69 -9.13 -5.65
CA GLY A 414 6.72 -10.15 -5.24
C GLY A 414 5.28 -9.75 -5.60
N SER A 415 4.94 -8.47 -5.34
CA SER A 415 3.64 -7.91 -5.73
C SER A 415 3.44 -7.91 -7.24
N MET A 416 4.43 -7.45 -8.01
CA MET A 416 4.39 -7.46 -9.48
C MET A 416 4.07 -8.85 -10.03
N LEU A 417 4.77 -9.87 -9.55
CA LEU A 417 4.56 -11.25 -10.00
C LEU A 417 3.16 -11.75 -9.65
N LEU A 418 2.70 -11.48 -8.42
CA LEU A 418 1.37 -11.92 -7.99
C LEU A 418 0.25 -11.20 -8.76
N GLN A 419 0.35 -9.88 -8.96
CA GLN A 419 -0.65 -9.10 -9.72
C GLN A 419 -0.75 -9.57 -11.17
N LYS A 420 0.40 -9.72 -11.85
CA LYS A 420 0.42 -10.20 -13.24
C LYS A 420 -0.05 -11.64 -13.34
N GLY A 421 0.41 -12.50 -12.44
CA GLY A 421 0.00 -13.89 -12.38
C GLY A 421 -1.50 -14.05 -12.13
N ALA A 422 -2.06 -13.28 -11.18
CA ALA A 422 -3.49 -13.29 -10.87
C ALA A 422 -4.33 -12.84 -12.08
N GLY A 423 -3.99 -11.70 -12.70
CA GLY A 423 -4.72 -11.20 -13.86
C GLY A 423 -4.73 -12.18 -15.03
N ASN A 424 -3.58 -12.76 -15.35
CA ASN A 424 -3.47 -13.77 -16.42
C ASN A 424 -4.25 -15.05 -16.07
N LEU A 425 -4.17 -15.50 -14.81
CA LEU A 425 -4.88 -16.69 -14.34
C LEU A 425 -6.39 -16.50 -14.40
N PHE A 426 -6.91 -15.35 -13.96
CA PHE A 426 -8.35 -15.08 -13.97
C PHE A 426 -8.89 -14.98 -15.40
N HIS A 427 -8.14 -14.34 -16.30
CA HIS A 427 -8.49 -14.30 -17.71
C HIS A 427 -8.51 -15.70 -18.32
N TYR A 428 -7.43 -16.46 -18.17
CA TYR A 428 -7.34 -17.85 -18.67
C TYR A 428 -8.43 -18.74 -18.09
N ALA A 429 -8.66 -18.68 -16.77
CA ALA A 429 -9.69 -19.48 -16.12
C ALA A 429 -11.11 -19.15 -16.61
N GLY A 430 -11.37 -17.87 -16.93
CA GLY A 430 -12.64 -17.43 -17.51
C GLY A 430 -12.83 -17.93 -18.95
N GLU A 431 -11.80 -17.83 -19.80
CA GLU A 431 -11.84 -18.24 -21.20
C GLU A 431 -11.95 -19.76 -21.36
N THR A 432 -11.23 -20.53 -20.54
CA THR A 432 -11.17 -22.00 -20.65
C THR A 432 -12.20 -22.71 -19.78
N ASN A 433 -12.98 -21.97 -19.02
CA ASN A 433 -13.84 -22.51 -17.94
C ASN A 433 -13.10 -23.53 -17.06
N MET A 434 -11.87 -23.16 -16.65
CA MET A 434 -10.98 -24.00 -15.87
C MET A 434 -11.66 -24.49 -14.58
N THR A 435 -11.44 -25.76 -14.23
CA THR A 435 -11.95 -26.32 -12.97
C THR A 435 -10.80 -26.58 -12.00
N PHE A 436 -11.00 -26.22 -10.72
CA PHE A 436 -10.06 -26.51 -9.65
C PHE A 436 -10.78 -26.66 -8.32
N MET A 437 -10.64 -27.81 -7.68
CA MET A 437 -11.21 -28.15 -6.35
C MET A 437 -12.72 -27.83 -6.22
N GLY A 438 -13.50 -28.09 -7.29
CA GLY A 438 -14.95 -27.89 -7.30
C GLY A 438 -15.39 -26.46 -7.67
N PHE A 439 -14.46 -25.57 -7.99
CA PHE A 439 -14.75 -24.25 -8.55
C PHE A 439 -14.52 -24.27 -10.08
N GLU A 440 -15.31 -23.49 -10.81
CA GLU A 440 -15.24 -23.39 -12.26
C GLU A 440 -15.03 -21.96 -12.71
N GLY A 441 -14.31 -21.77 -13.83
CA GLY A 441 -14.04 -20.47 -14.43
C GLY A 441 -13.20 -19.56 -13.52
N LYS A 442 -13.51 -18.27 -13.50
CA LYS A 442 -12.78 -17.28 -12.68
C LYS A 442 -12.76 -17.60 -11.18
N PRO A 443 -13.82 -18.11 -10.55
CA PRO A 443 -13.79 -18.64 -9.20
C PRO A 443 -12.67 -19.63 -8.91
N ALA A 444 -12.38 -20.56 -9.84
CA ALA A 444 -11.26 -21.48 -9.73
C ALA A 444 -9.91 -20.75 -9.66
N GLY A 445 -9.73 -19.71 -10.51
CA GLY A 445 -8.57 -18.86 -10.51
C GLY A 445 -8.39 -18.13 -9.16
N TYR A 446 -9.46 -17.53 -8.62
CA TYR A 446 -9.41 -16.89 -7.30
C TYR A 446 -9.01 -17.86 -6.21
N PHE A 447 -9.54 -19.08 -6.21
CA PHE A 447 -9.20 -20.08 -5.20
C PHE A 447 -7.73 -20.48 -5.24
N ILE A 448 -7.13 -20.62 -6.42
CA ILE A 448 -5.68 -20.86 -6.58
C ILE A 448 -4.86 -19.71 -5.98
N ILE A 449 -5.22 -18.47 -6.27
CA ILE A 449 -4.51 -17.32 -5.68
C ILE A 449 -4.71 -17.27 -4.16
N PHE A 450 -5.89 -17.61 -3.66
CA PHE A 450 -6.13 -17.72 -2.21
C PHE A 450 -5.23 -18.79 -1.56
N CYS A 451 -4.99 -19.93 -2.24
CA CYS A 451 -4.03 -20.92 -1.78
C CYS A 451 -2.61 -20.33 -1.70
N ILE A 452 -2.16 -19.60 -2.73
CA ILE A 452 -0.85 -18.94 -2.71
C ILE A 452 -0.77 -17.93 -1.57
N CYS A 453 -1.77 -17.07 -1.41
CA CYS A 453 -1.83 -16.07 -0.33
C CYS A 453 -1.83 -16.69 1.06
N ALA A 454 -2.56 -17.80 1.24
CA ALA A 454 -2.70 -18.49 2.52
C ALA A 454 -1.36 -19.06 3.02
N PHE A 455 -0.56 -19.66 2.14
CA PHE A 455 0.71 -20.29 2.53
C PHE A 455 1.92 -19.36 2.48
N ALA A 456 1.83 -18.20 1.82
CA ALA A 456 2.95 -17.29 1.64
C ALA A 456 3.62 -16.88 2.96
N TYR A 457 2.83 -16.63 4.01
CA TYR A 457 3.34 -16.22 5.33
C TYR A 457 4.10 -17.33 6.04
N LEU A 458 3.59 -18.56 6.02
CA LEU A 458 4.25 -19.71 6.62
C LEU A 458 5.57 -20.01 5.91
N ILE A 459 5.57 -19.98 4.58
CA ILE A 459 6.79 -20.16 3.77
C ILE A 459 7.79 -19.03 4.06
N GLY A 460 7.32 -17.77 4.04
CA GLY A 460 8.15 -16.61 4.38
C GLY A 460 8.76 -16.73 5.77
N TRP A 461 7.96 -17.11 6.78
CA TRP A 461 8.45 -17.34 8.14
C TRP A 461 9.50 -18.43 8.21
N ALA A 462 9.28 -19.58 7.55
CA ALA A 462 10.22 -20.69 7.52
C ALA A 462 11.57 -20.29 6.90
N ILE A 463 11.55 -19.54 5.78
CA ILE A 463 12.76 -19.03 5.14
C ILE A 463 13.48 -18.04 6.07
N MET A 464 12.78 -17.10 6.67
CA MET A 464 13.34 -16.13 7.61
C MET A 464 14.01 -16.84 8.79
N LYS A 465 13.32 -17.83 9.37
CA LYS A 465 13.81 -18.60 10.51
C LYS A 465 15.02 -19.47 10.17
N SER A 466 15.09 -20.00 8.96
CA SER A 466 16.25 -20.76 8.47
C SER A 466 17.48 -19.87 8.27
N LEU A 467 17.29 -18.65 7.76
CA LEU A 467 18.39 -17.68 7.52
C LEU A 467 18.92 -17.09 8.82
N VAL A 468 18.03 -16.79 9.78
CA VAL A 468 18.34 -16.21 11.08
C VAL A 468 17.71 -17.03 12.21
N PRO A 469 18.29 -18.19 12.56
CA PRO A 469 17.70 -19.09 13.56
C PRO A 469 17.67 -18.49 14.97
N LYS A 470 18.66 -17.66 15.31
CA LYS A 470 18.82 -17.05 16.63
C LYS A 470 19.09 -15.56 16.49
N TYR A 471 18.75 -14.79 17.56
CA TYR A 471 19.07 -13.39 17.65
C TYR A 471 20.59 -13.17 17.50
N LYS A 472 20.96 -12.37 16.53
CA LYS A 472 22.36 -12.00 16.28
C LYS A 472 22.40 -10.58 15.73
N VAL A 473 22.95 -9.68 16.51
CA VAL A 473 23.24 -8.30 16.08
C VAL A 473 24.42 -8.33 15.09
N VAL A 474 24.29 -7.59 14.02
CA VAL A 474 25.37 -7.39 13.03
C VAL A 474 26.32 -6.35 13.56
N THR A 475 27.55 -6.73 13.78
CA THR A 475 28.70 -5.83 14.05
C THR A 475 29.39 -5.52 12.73
N LEU A 476 29.74 -4.23 12.50
CA LEU A 476 30.42 -3.74 11.30
C LEU A 476 31.91 -4.11 11.27
#